data_cab9c08def837784c922515a0510d62c
#
_entry.id   cab9c08def837784c922515a0510d62c
#
_cell.length_a   1.000
_cell.length_b   1.000
_cell.length_c   1.000
_cell.angle_alpha   90.00
_cell.angle_beta   90.00
_cell.angle_gamma   90.00
#
_symmetry.space_group_name_H-M   'P 1'
#
loop_
_entity.id
_entity.type
_entity.pdbx_description
1 polymer ?
#
loop_
_entity_poly.entity_id
_entity_poly.type
_entity_poly.pdbx_seq_one_letter_code
_entity_poly.pdbx_strand_id
1 'polypeptide(L)'
;MLEASESLAKDYADYVDTLDLKLDDGTDLTSENLQSAIIDFLNSSLADAAKNVCEEQMKEDLAGNAMYSDTNTTELYNTNSEDWADFLEFDENGVPTITDYEQYLYFVSRNQPLKVTPAFSNAGLGNAQQNEDNLYGSEDKAYCPFTKYFWDNDKEKNGYGLDETGLTWDEYLATEEGQELTKQLEMSSPIPYLRSDKNGDSAPYWYVRHGMRDRDTSFALQTVLYYSLKNDDSI
;
A
#
# COMPACT_ATOMS: atom_id res chain seq x y z
N MET A 1 5.77 -15.89 -6.77
CA MET A 1 5.58 -14.43 -6.63
C MET A 1 4.37 -13.93 -7.40
N LEU A 2 4.18 -14.26 -8.69
CA LEU A 2 3.01 -13.78 -9.46
C LEU A 2 1.69 -14.23 -8.82
N GLU A 3 1.53 -15.53 -8.53
CA GLU A 3 0.34 -16.08 -7.87
C GLU A 3 0.05 -15.41 -6.51
N ALA A 4 1.10 -15.11 -5.73
CA ALA A 4 0.93 -14.39 -4.47
C ALA A 4 0.43 -12.96 -4.69
N SER A 5 1.00 -12.26 -5.67
CA SER A 5 0.56 -10.89 -6.02
C SER A 5 -0.88 -10.87 -6.51
N GLU A 6 -1.28 -11.82 -7.35
CA GLU A 6 -2.65 -11.94 -7.86
C GLU A 6 -3.65 -12.24 -6.71
N SER A 7 -3.29 -13.15 -5.80
CA SER A 7 -4.12 -13.46 -4.64
C SER A 7 -4.31 -12.25 -3.72
N LEU A 8 -3.20 -11.56 -3.39
CA LEU A 8 -3.25 -10.36 -2.53
C LEU A 8 -3.99 -9.20 -3.18
N ALA A 9 -3.84 -9.01 -4.49
CA ALA A 9 -4.59 -8.00 -5.23
C ALA A 9 -6.10 -8.27 -5.17
N LYS A 10 -6.48 -9.56 -5.28
CA LYS A 10 -7.88 -9.96 -5.13
C LYS A 10 -8.38 -9.74 -3.71
N ASP A 11 -7.62 -10.16 -2.69
CA ASP A 11 -8.01 -9.98 -1.30
C ASP A 11 -8.18 -8.50 -0.95
N TYR A 12 -7.32 -7.63 -1.51
CA TYR A 12 -7.43 -6.19 -1.35
C TYR A 12 -8.67 -5.62 -2.06
N ALA A 13 -8.96 -6.08 -3.27
CA ALA A 13 -10.16 -5.68 -4.00
C ALA A 13 -11.44 -6.09 -3.24
N ASP A 14 -11.50 -7.33 -2.77
CA ASP A 14 -12.62 -7.82 -1.94
C ASP A 14 -12.77 -6.98 -0.64
N TYR A 15 -11.65 -6.57 -0.03
CA TYR A 15 -11.68 -5.68 1.14
C TYR A 15 -12.26 -4.30 0.82
N VAL A 16 -11.85 -3.68 -0.31
CA VAL A 16 -12.39 -2.38 -0.73
C VAL A 16 -13.91 -2.42 -0.88
N ASP A 17 -14.46 -3.50 -1.44
CA ASP A 17 -15.91 -3.69 -1.59
C ASP A 17 -16.66 -3.76 -0.25
N THR A 18 -15.97 -4.01 0.87
CA THR A 18 -16.56 -4.02 2.22
C THR A 18 -16.59 -2.65 2.89
N LEU A 19 -15.95 -1.64 2.31
CA LEU A 19 -15.75 -0.34 2.97
C LEU A 19 -16.92 0.64 2.79
N ASP A 20 -17.82 0.40 1.84
CA ASP A 20 -18.98 1.26 1.54
C ASP A 20 -18.59 2.74 1.32
N LEU A 21 -17.45 2.99 0.66
CA LEU A 21 -16.95 4.33 0.39
C LEU A 21 -17.59 4.94 -0.86
N LYS A 22 -17.77 6.26 -0.85
CA LYS A 22 -18.27 7.03 -1.99
C LYS A 22 -17.16 7.85 -2.62
N LEU A 23 -17.13 7.88 -3.95
CA LEU A 23 -16.33 8.79 -4.75
C LEU A 23 -16.91 10.22 -4.72
N ASP A 24 -16.19 11.17 -5.29
CA ASP A 24 -16.56 12.59 -5.31
C ASP A 24 -17.88 12.87 -6.05
N ASP A 25 -18.27 12.03 -6.99
CA ASP A 25 -19.53 12.11 -7.73
C ASP A 25 -20.69 11.37 -7.04
N GLY A 26 -20.43 10.76 -5.88
CA GLY A 26 -21.41 10.01 -5.10
C GLY A 26 -21.56 8.53 -5.51
N THR A 27 -20.82 8.04 -6.53
CA THR A 27 -20.80 6.63 -6.87
C THR A 27 -20.02 5.82 -5.83
N ASP A 28 -20.31 4.51 -5.74
CA ASP A 28 -19.59 3.63 -4.82
C ASP A 28 -18.15 3.39 -5.32
N LEU A 29 -17.18 3.48 -4.41
CA LEU A 29 -15.84 2.96 -4.65
C LEU A 29 -15.89 1.44 -4.51
N THR A 30 -15.56 0.74 -5.58
CA THR A 30 -15.62 -0.72 -5.66
C THR A 30 -14.33 -1.27 -6.26
N SER A 31 -14.15 -2.59 -6.16
CA SER A 31 -13.06 -3.30 -6.84
C SER A 31 -13.03 -3.05 -8.36
N GLU A 32 -14.19 -2.84 -9.00
CA GLU A 32 -14.31 -2.63 -10.44
C GLU A 32 -13.78 -1.26 -10.89
N ASN A 33 -13.93 -0.21 -10.05
CA ASN A 33 -13.51 1.15 -10.39
C ASN A 33 -12.28 1.66 -9.59
N LEU A 34 -11.70 0.82 -8.73
CA LEU A 34 -10.58 1.18 -7.88
C LEU A 34 -9.38 1.73 -8.67
N GLN A 35 -9.01 1.10 -9.79
CA GLN A 35 -7.88 1.59 -10.60
C GLN A 35 -8.17 2.98 -11.17
N SER A 36 -9.37 3.22 -11.66
CA SER A 36 -9.77 4.55 -12.15
C SER A 36 -9.73 5.59 -11.02
N ALA A 37 -10.25 5.24 -9.85
CA ALA A 37 -10.23 6.11 -8.68
C ALA A 37 -8.79 6.45 -8.23
N ILE A 38 -7.85 5.50 -8.32
CA ILE A 38 -6.43 5.76 -8.04
C ILE A 38 -5.84 6.75 -9.04
N ILE A 39 -6.12 6.58 -10.33
CA ILE A 39 -5.63 7.49 -11.38
C ILE A 39 -6.18 8.90 -11.18
N ASP A 40 -7.48 9.03 -10.91
CA ASP A 40 -8.13 10.32 -10.66
C ASP A 40 -7.58 11.00 -9.40
N PHE A 41 -7.38 10.24 -8.33
CA PHE A 41 -6.75 10.73 -7.10
C PHE A 41 -5.32 11.21 -7.36
N LEU A 42 -4.52 10.46 -8.12
CA LEU A 42 -3.15 10.83 -8.49
C LEU A 42 -3.13 12.12 -9.32
N ASN A 43 -3.96 12.20 -10.35
CA ASN A 43 -4.03 13.38 -11.22
C ASN A 43 -4.48 14.62 -10.44
N SER A 44 -5.45 14.49 -9.54
CA SER A 44 -5.86 15.59 -8.66
C SER A 44 -4.72 16.03 -7.73
N SER A 45 -4.00 15.08 -7.14
CA SER A 45 -2.86 15.36 -6.25
C SER A 45 -1.69 16.01 -6.99
N LEU A 46 -1.43 15.61 -8.23
CA LEU A 46 -0.43 16.21 -9.09
C LEU A 46 -0.79 17.64 -9.50
N ALA A 47 -2.06 17.89 -9.83
CA ALA A 47 -2.55 19.24 -10.11
C ALA A 47 -2.43 20.17 -8.88
N ASP A 48 -2.65 19.63 -7.68
CA ASP A 48 -2.42 20.36 -6.43
C ASP A 48 -0.93 20.64 -6.18
N ALA A 49 -0.06 19.68 -6.45
CA ALA A 49 1.38 19.85 -6.33
C ALA A 49 1.90 20.93 -7.30
N ALA A 50 1.39 20.96 -8.55
CA ALA A 50 1.77 21.93 -9.56
C ALA A 50 1.48 23.40 -9.17
N LYS A 51 0.62 23.65 -8.19
CA LYS A 51 0.40 24.99 -7.64
C LYS A 51 1.61 25.54 -6.89
N ASN A 52 2.51 24.67 -6.43
CA ASN A 52 3.64 25.03 -5.58
C ASN A 52 4.99 24.57 -6.13
N VAL A 53 5.01 23.68 -7.11
CA VAL A 53 6.22 23.10 -7.70
C VAL A 53 6.13 23.27 -9.22
N CYS A 54 7.14 23.87 -9.84
CA CYS A 54 7.14 24.08 -11.28
C CYS A 54 7.48 22.76 -12.02
N GLU A 55 7.14 22.73 -13.31
CA GLU A 55 7.35 21.60 -14.20
C GLU A 55 8.81 21.13 -14.21
N GLU A 56 9.78 22.04 -14.31
CA GLU A 56 11.20 21.70 -14.31
C GLU A 56 11.61 20.97 -13.04
N GLN A 57 11.15 21.43 -11.87
CA GLN A 57 11.46 20.78 -10.62
C GLN A 57 10.81 19.40 -10.52
N MET A 58 9.57 19.24 -10.98
CA MET A 58 8.91 17.93 -11.01
C MET A 58 9.68 16.95 -11.91
N LYS A 59 10.14 17.38 -13.07
CA LYS A 59 10.96 16.57 -13.98
C LYS A 59 12.29 16.19 -13.36
N GLU A 60 12.96 17.12 -12.68
CA GLU A 60 14.20 16.85 -11.95
C GLU A 60 13.99 15.84 -10.81
N ASP A 61 12.90 15.97 -10.04
CA ASP A 61 12.58 15.07 -8.95
C ASP A 61 12.29 13.65 -9.46
N LEU A 62 11.60 13.52 -10.61
CA LEU A 62 11.34 12.24 -11.25
C LEU A 62 12.59 11.62 -11.90
N ALA A 63 13.44 12.47 -12.49
CA ALA A 63 14.70 12.06 -13.09
C ALA A 63 15.80 11.78 -12.07
N GLY A 64 15.63 12.24 -10.84
CA GLY A 64 16.60 12.09 -9.76
C GLY A 64 17.02 10.64 -9.50
N ASN A 65 18.20 10.44 -8.96
CA ASN A 65 18.72 9.12 -8.64
C ASN A 65 17.76 8.35 -7.71
N ALA A 66 17.67 7.05 -7.94
CA ALA A 66 16.97 6.15 -7.03
C ALA A 66 17.45 6.39 -5.59
N MET A 67 16.51 6.36 -4.64
CA MET A 67 16.75 6.64 -3.22
C MET A 67 17.82 5.72 -2.61
N TYR A 68 18.11 4.61 -3.27
CA TYR A 68 19.17 3.66 -2.96
C TYR A 68 20.01 3.44 -4.23
N SER A 69 20.99 4.30 -4.48
CA SER A 69 22.02 4.01 -5.47
C SER A 69 23.00 2.99 -4.86
N ASP A 70 22.66 1.72 -4.93
CA ASP A 70 23.66 0.69 -4.76
C ASP A 70 24.50 0.63 -6.04
N THR A 71 25.76 0.98 -5.94
CA THR A 71 26.71 0.94 -7.04
C THR A 71 26.94 -0.44 -7.64
N ASN A 72 26.36 -1.46 -7.05
CA ASN A 72 26.38 -2.86 -7.50
C ASN A 72 25.09 -3.31 -8.18
N THR A 73 24.08 -2.45 -8.30
CA THR A 73 22.84 -2.84 -8.97
C THR A 73 23.03 -2.85 -10.47
N THR A 74 22.58 -3.92 -11.08
CA THR A 74 22.54 -4.15 -12.51
C THR A 74 21.71 -3.09 -13.23
N GLU A 75 21.85 -3.00 -14.54
CA GLU A 75 21.15 -2.06 -15.46
C GLU A 75 19.62 -1.96 -15.23
N LEU A 76 19.00 -2.92 -14.51
CA LEU A 76 17.59 -2.94 -14.15
C LEU A 76 17.14 -1.77 -13.25
N TYR A 77 18.06 -1.10 -12.55
CA TYR A 77 17.75 -0.01 -11.61
C TYR A 77 18.23 1.36 -12.10
N ASN A 78 18.82 1.42 -13.29
CA ASN A 78 19.12 2.68 -13.96
C ASN A 78 17.86 3.19 -14.67
N THR A 79 17.11 4.05 -13.99
CA THR A 79 16.12 4.87 -14.69
C THR A 79 16.84 5.93 -15.53
N ASN A 80 16.46 6.08 -16.78
CA ASN A 80 16.90 7.21 -17.58
C ASN A 80 16.25 8.48 -17.04
N SER A 81 16.90 9.61 -17.24
CA SER A 81 16.41 10.92 -16.78
C SER A 81 15.07 11.34 -17.39
N GLU A 82 14.59 10.65 -18.40
CA GLU A 82 13.36 10.96 -19.15
C GLU A 82 12.33 9.83 -19.09
N ASP A 83 12.55 8.76 -18.30
CA ASP A 83 11.60 7.62 -18.19
C ASP A 83 10.21 8.05 -17.68
N TRP A 84 10.11 9.21 -17.02
CA TRP A 84 8.82 9.79 -16.63
C TRP A 84 7.95 10.17 -17.86
N ALA A 85 8.53 10.47 -19.01
CA ALA A 85 7.81 10.83 -20.22
C ALA A 85 6.99 9.69 -20.82
N ASP A 86 7.26 8.45 -20.41
CA ASP A 86 6.50 7.28 -20.85
C ASP A 86 5.11 7.21 -20.22
N PHE A 87 4.87 7.94 -19.13
CA PHE A 87 3.60 7.88 -18.40
C PHE A 87 3.04 9.23 -17.95
N LEU A 88 3.77 10.33 -18.13
CA LEU A 88 3.40 11.64 -17.62
C LEU A 88 3.49 12.70 -18.72
N GLU A 89 2.42 13.44 -18.92
CA GLU A 89 2.39 14.60 -19.82
C GLU A 89 2.11 15.88 -19.03
N PHE A 90 2.70 17.00 -19.46
CA PHE A 90 2.44 18.33 -18.90
C PHE A 90 1.63 19.17 -19.89
N ASP A 91 0.61 19.84 -19.38
CA ASP A 91 -0.16 20.80 -20.18
C ASP A 91 0.61 22.14 -20.38
N GLU A 92 -0.01 23.08 -21.09
CA GLU A 92 0.56 24.42 -21.36
C GLU A 92 0.80 25.26 -20.08
N ASN A 93 0.22 24.87 -18.95
CA ASN A 93 0.39 25.53 -17.65
C ASN A 93 1.37 24.77 -16.74
N GLY A 94 1.98 23.69 -17.23
CA GLY A 94 2.89 22.85 -16.46
C GLY A 94 2.18 21.93 -15.46
N VAL A 95 0.89 21.62 -15.68
CA VAL A 95 0.14 20.67 -14.83
C VAL A 95 0.33 19.28 -15.39
N PRO A 96 0.87 18.34 -14.58
CA PRO A 96 1.10 16.98 -15.01
C PRO A 96 -0.17 16.12 -14.97
N THR A 97 -0.26 15.17 -15.88
CA THR A 97 -1.31 14.14 -15.93
C THR A 97 -0.69 12.78 -16.23
N ILE A 98 -1.07 11.75 -15.51
CA ILE A 98 -0.70 10.37 -15.80
C ILE A 98 -1.51 9.90 -17.00
N THR A 99 -0.80 9.56 -18.07
CA THR A 99 -1.36 9.09 -19.34
C THR A 99 -1.29 7.58 -19.51
N ASP A 100 -0.33 6.93 -18.82
CA ASP A 100 -0.18 5.48 -18.81
C ASP A 100 0.16 4.98 -17.40
N TYR A 101 -0.84 4.42 -16.72
CA TYR A 101 -0.69 3.93 -15.36
C TYR A 101 0.18 2.66 -15.27
N GLU A 102 0.19 1.81 -16.30
CA GLU A 102 1.03 0.61 -16.32
C GLU A 102 2.51 0.99 -16.44
N GLN A 103 2.83 1.96 -17.29
CA GLN A 103 4.18 2.50 -17.39
C GLN A 103 4.62 3.20 -16.10
N TYR A 104 3.70 3.90 -15.43
CA TYR A 104 3.99 4.45 -14.11
C TYR A 104 4.34 3.35 -13.10
N LEU A 105 3.56 2.28 -13.01
CA LEU A 105 3.87 1.15 -12.12
C LEU A 105 5.21 0.48 -12.47
N TYR A 106 5.50 0.36 -13.76
CA TYR A 106 6.79 -0.16 -14.24
C TYR A 106 7.95 0.76 -13.81
N PHE A 107 7.79 2.07 -14.00
CA PHE A 107 8.76 3.07 -13.56
C PHE A 107 9.03 2.97 -12.05
N VAL A 108 7.99 2.93 -11.22
CA VAL A 108 8.12 2.81 -9.75
C VAL A 108 8.81 1.50 -9.38
N SER A 109 8.45 0.38 -10.00
CA SER A 109 9.02 -0.93 -9.69
C SER A 109 10.52 -1.05 -10.02
N ARG A 110 11.04 -0.20 -10.91
CA ARG A 110 12.47 -0.18 -11.30
C ARG A 110 13.38 0.61 -10.37
N ASN A 111 12.82 1.41 -9.47
CA ASN A 111 13.63 2.27 -8.60
C ASN A 111 14.48 1.49 -7.58
N GLN A 112 14.16 0.25 -7.31
CA GLN A 112 14.91 -0.63 -6.41
C GLN A 112 14.51 -2.10 -6.64
N PRO A 113 15.27 -3.09 -6.13
CA PRO A 113 14.91 -4.50 -6.22
C PRO A 113 13.50 -4.76 -5.69
N LEU A 114 12.74 -5.61 -6.39
CA LEU A 114 11.45 -6.04 -5.89
C LEU A 114 11.63 -6.77 -4.56
N LYS A 115 10.92 -6.33 -3.55
CA LYS A 115 10.82 -7.06 -2.28
C LYS A 115 10.05 -8.35 -2.48
N VAL A 116 10.32 -9.34 -1.65
CA VAL A 116 9.43 -10.49 -1.51
C VAL A 116 8.09 -9.99 -1.00
N THR A 117 7.04 -10.33 -1.69
CA THR A 117 5.69 -9.89 -1.35
C THR A 117 5.02 -10.90 -0.43
N PRO A 118 4.36 -10.43 0.59
CA PRO A 118 4.40 -9.09 1.16
C PRO A 118 5.66 -8.87 1.99
N ALA A 119 6.11 -7.64 2.10
CA ALA A 119 7.27 -7.28 2.91
C ALA A 119 7.02 -7.49 4.41
N PHE A 120 5.75 -7.49 4.81
CA PHE A 120 5.28 -7.77 6.16
C PHE A 120 4.76 -9.19 6.25
N SER A 121 5.04 -9.90 7.33
CA SER A 121 4.61 -11.29 7.53
C SER A 121 5.02 -12.20 6.35
N ASN A 122 6.29 -12.27 6.05
CA ASN A 122 6.83 -13.07 4.95
C ASN A 122 7.32 -14.45 5.39
N ALA A 123 6.90 -14.90 6.55
CA ALA A 123 7.21 -16.23 7.05
C ALA A 123 6.87 -17.30 6.00
N GLY A 124 7.71 -18.27 5.84
CA GLY A 124 7.51 -19.35 4.87
C GLY A 124 7.93 -19.05 3.44
N LEU A 125 8.25 -17.83 3.07
CA LEU A 125 8.71 -17.49 1.72
C LEU A 125 10.25 -17.55 1.52
N GLY A 126 10.94 -18.21 2.43
CA GLY A 126 12.35 -18.60 2.24
C GLY A 126 13.37 -17.49 2.48
N ASN A 127 12.99 -16.35 2.98
CA ASN A 127 13.90 -15.27 3.35
C ASN A 127 14.19 -15.24 4.85
N ALA A 128 15.27 -14.57 5.21
CA ALA A 128 15.55 -14.29 6.60
C ALA A 128 14.38 -13.48 7.22
N GLN A 129 14.12 -13.73 8.48
CA GLN A 129 13.15 -12.99 9.26
C GLN A 129 13.36 -11.48 9.07
N GLN A 130 12.28 -10.78 8.72
CA GLN A 130 12.27 -9.33 8.59
C GLN A 130 11.93 -8.70 9.94
N ASN A 131 12.34 -7.46 10.15
CA ASN A 131 11.98 -6.74 11.38
C ASN A 131 10.48 -6.60 11.54
N GLU A 132 9.77 -6.51 10.42
CA GLU A 132 8.32 -6.40 10.33
C GLU A 132 7.60 -7.64 10.84
N ASP A 133 8.24 -8.82 10.82
CA ASP A 133 7.65 -10.05 11.37
C ASP A 133 7.44 -9.99 12.89
N ASN A 134 8.04 -9.00 13.56
CA ASN A 134 7.91 -8.76 15.00
C ASN A 134 7.05 -7.52 15.33
N LEU A 135 6.24 -7.03 14.38
CA LEU A 135 5.39 -5.87 14.61
C LEU A 135 4.29 -6.13 15.63
N TYR A 136 3.80 -7.35 15.66
CA TYR A 136 2.68 -7.75 16.52
C TYR A 136 3.13 -8.85 17.46
N GLY A 137 2.55 -8.83 18.65
CA GLY A 137 2.85 -9.82 19.69
C GLY A 137 3.08 -9.19 21.04
N SER A 138 3.72 -9.96 21.92
CA SER A 138 4.16 -9.55 23.23
C SER A 138 5.69 -9.46 23.31
N GLU A 139 6.21 -9.03 24.48
CA GLU A 139 7.66 -8.99 24.75
C GLU A 139 8.34 -10.34 24.51
N ASP A 140 7.64 -11.43 24.80
CA ASP A 140 8.17 -12.78 24.73
C ASP A 140 7.78 -13.55 23.47
N LYS A 141 6.85 -13.05 22.65
CA LYS A 141 6.29 -13.79 21.54
C LYS A 141 5.81 -12.89 20.40
N ALA A 142 6.35 -13.10 19.22
CA ALA A 142 5.83 -12.48 17.99
C ALA A 142 4.55 -13.20 17.52
N TYR A 143 3.57 -12.43 17.02
CA TYR A 143 2.37 -12.95 16.38
C TYR A 143 2.58 -12.95 14.85
N CYS A 144 3.39 -13.86 14.39
CA CYS A 144 3.72 -14.05 12.98
C CYS A 144 3.43 -15.53 12.62
N PRO A 145 2.73 -15.80 11.51
CA PRO A 145 2.17 -14.86 10.54
C PRO A 145 0.94 -14.09 11.07
N PHE A 146 0.79 -12.85 10.66
CA PHE A 146 -0.30 -11.96 11.11
C PHE A 146 -1.27 -11.57 9.98
N THR A 147 -1.24 -12.28 8.86
CA THR A 147 -2.21 -12.16 7.78
C THR A 147 -2.77 -13.52 7.39
N LYS A 148 -4.04 -13.55 6.98
CA LYS A 148 -4.69 -14.78 6.51
C LYS A 148 -3.91 -15.43 5.37
N TYR A 149 -3.43 -14.62 4.41
CA TYR A 149 -2.66 -15.13 3.29
C TYR A 149 -1.44 -15.97 3.75
N PHE A 150 -0.65 -15.44 4.68
CA PHE A 150 0.53 -16.16 5.17
C PHE A 150 0.17 -17.34 6.03
N TRP A 151 -0.84 -17.22 6.86
CA TRP A 151 -1.34 -18.34 7.64
C TRP A 151 -1.70 -19.52 6.75
N ASP A 152 -2.48 -19.28 5.70
CA ASP A 152 -2.94 -20.32 4.78
C ASP A 152 -1.81 -20.89 3.90
N ASN A 153 -0.80 -20.09 3.59
CA ASN A 153 0.30 -20.47 2.69
C ASN A 153 1.60 -20.83 3.39
N ASP A 154 1.67 -20.73 4.70
CA ASP A 154 2.84 -21.08 5.50
C ASP A 154 2.92 -22.59 5.75
N LYS A 155 2.97 -23.36 4.69
CA LYS A 155 2.92 -24.84 4.74
C LYS A 155 4.28 -25.49 4.89
N GLU A 156 5.34 -24.81 4.52
CA GLU A 156 6.69 -25.39 4.47
C GLU A 156 7.46 -25.23 5.78
N LYS A 157 6.95 -24.48 6.71
CA LYS A 157 7.43 -24.37 8.09
C LYS A 157 8.95 -24.37 8.21
N ASN A 158 9.56 -23.31 7.72
CA ASN A 158 11.03 -23.18 7.75
C ASN A 158 11.53 -22.44 8.99
N GLY A 159 10.75 -22.38 10.06
CA GLY A 159 11.19 -21.96 11.38
C GLY A 159 11.07 -20.48 11.67
N TYR A 160 10.31 -19.73 10.87
CA TYR A 160 10.16 -18.28 11.05
C TYR A 160 8.71 -17.90 11.37
N GLY A 161 8.34 -17.93 12.65
CA GLY A 161 7.04 -17.46 13.13
C GLY A 161 5.86 -18.26 12.60
N LEU A 162 5.99 -19.57 12.51
CA LEU A 162 5.07 -20.45 11.84
C LEU A 162 3.95 -20.91 12.77
N ASP A 163 2.79 -21.11 12.18
CA ASP A 163 1.73 -21.82 12.87
C ASP A 163 2.10 -23.30 13.09
N GLU A 164 2.38 -23.67 14.32
CA GLU A 164 2.54 -25.05 14.77
C GLU A 164 1.27 -25.62 15.40
N THR A 165 0.21 -24.83 15.50
CA THR A 165 -1.03 -25.22 16.17
C THR A 165 -1.88 -26.17 15.33
N GLY A 166 -1.78 -26.06 13.99
CA GLY A 166 -2.62 -26.78 13.04
C GLY A 166 -4.05 -26.23 12.94
N LEU A 167 -4.31 -25.06 13.52
CA LEU A 167 -5.61 -24.38 13.43
C LEU A 167 -5.79 -23.74 12.04
N THR A 168 -7.02 -23.55 11.63
CA THR A 168 -7.34 -22.60 10.55
C THR A 168 -7.16 -21.16 11.03
N TRP A 169 -7.08 -20.20 10.11
CA TRP A 169 -6.98 -18.78 10.46
C TRP A 169 -8.12 -18.34 11.39
N ASP A 170 -9.37 -18.73 11.09
CA ASP A 170 -10.54 -18.35 11.87
C ASP A 170 -10.52 -18.98 13.26
N GLU A 171 -10.08 -20.24 13.38
CA GLU A 171 -9.89 -20.91 14.67
C GLU A 171 -8.78 -20.24 15.50
N TYR A 172 -7.68 -19.82 14.85
CA TYR A 172 -6.61 -19.08 15.52
C TYR A 172 -7.12 -17.73 16.04
N LEU A 173 -7.82 -16.96 15.21
CA LEU A 173 -8.39 -15.68 15.64
C LEU A 173 -9.39 -15.80 16.79
N ALA A 174 -9.99 -16.97 16.98
CA ALA A 174 -10.87 -17.25 18.12
C ALA A 174 -10.11 -17.53 19.44
N THR A 175 -8.81 -17.79 19.39
CA THR A 175 -7.97 -17.96 20.58
C THR A 175 -7.70 -16.62 21.27
N GLU A 176 -7.22 -16.65 22.51
CA GLU A 176 -6.81 -15.45 23.25
C GLU A 176 -5.71 -14.68 22.51
N GLU A 177 -4.72 -15.39 21.95
CA GLU A 177 -3.63 -14.80 21.16
C GLU A 177 -4.14 -14.18 19.85
N GLY A 178 -5.05 -14.85 19.15
CA GLY A 178 -5.64 -14.34 17.92
C GLY A 178 -6.53 -13.11 18.17
N GLN A 179 -7.22 -13.04 19.29
CA GLN A 179 -7.99 -11.86 19.69
C GLN A 179 -7.08 -10.68 20.02
N GLU A 180 -5.94 -10.91 20.67
CA GLU A 180 -4.97 -9.86 20.93
C GLU A 180 -4.29 -9.39 19.61
N LEU A 181 -3.97 -10.29 18.69
CA LEU A 181 -3.50 -9.94 17.36
C LEU A 181 -4.53 -9.06 16.62
N THR A 182 -5.80 -9.47 16.61
CA THR A 182 -6.87 -8.69 15.94
C THR A 182 -6.92 -7.26 16.48
N LYS A 183 -6.86 -7.10 17.80
CA LYS A 183 -6.83 -5.79 18.44
C LYS A 183 -5.60 -4.97 18.06
N GLN A 184 -4.42 -5.59 18.00
CA GLN A 184 -3.19 -4.91 17.59
C GLN A 184 -3.25 -4.48 16.13
N LEU A 185 -3.78 -5.31 15.24
CA LEU A 185 -4.01 -4.99 13.83
C LEU A 185 -4.97 -3.80 13.67
N GLU A 186 -6.10 -3.81 14.38
CA GLU A 186 -7.04 -2.68 14.39
C GLU A 186 -6.38 -1.39 14.87
N MET A 187 -5.61 -1.45 15.96
CA MET A 187 -4.91 -0.28 16.51
C MET A 187 -3.83 0.29 15.60
N SER A 188 -3.30 -0.51 14.67
CA SER A 188 -2.26 -0.09 13.73
C SER A 188 -2.81 0.54 12.45
N SER A 189 -4.12 0.48 12.21
CA SER A 189 -4.77 1.03 11.02
C SER A 189 -5.74 2.16 11.37
N PRO A 190 -5.69 3.32 10.69
CA PRO A 190 -6.68 4.38 10.90
C PRO A 190 -8.05 4.05 10.31
N ILE A 191 -8.13 3.23 9.26
CA ILE A 191 -9.33 2.99 8.47
C ILE A 191 -10.53 2.53 9.32
N PRO A 192 -10.39 1.56 10.28
CA PRO A 192 -11.50 1.14 11.11
C PRO A 192 -12.08 2.25 12.01
N TYR A 193 -11.32 3.32 12.23
CA TYR A 193 -11.70 4.43 13.11
C TYR A 193 -12.26 5.66 12.36
N LEU A 194 -12.18 5.65 11.03
CA LEU A 194 -12.68 6.72 10.14
C LEU A 194 -14.09 6.42 9.61
N ARG A 195 -14.91 5.75 10.41
CA ARG A 195 -16.29 5.42 10.02
C ARG A 195 -17.27 6.08 10.99
N SER A 196 -18.37 6.59 10.46
CA SER A 196 -19.39 7.31 11.21
C SER A 196 -20.04 6.53 12.35
N ASP A 197 -19.91 5.20 12.36
CA ASP A 197 -20.43 4.32 13.39
C ASP A 197 -19.44 4.03 14.53
N LYS A 198 -18.23 4.58 14.48
CA LYS A 198 -17.21 4.39 15.52
C LYS A 198 -17.26 5.48 16.58
N ASN A 199 -17.05 5.07 17.82
CA ASN A 199 -17.00 5.97 18.98
C ASN A 199 -15.61 6.60 19.07
N GLY A 200 -15.42 7.76 18.48
CA GLY A 200 -14.18 8.53 18.58
C GLY A 200 -14.26 9.83 17.81
N ASP A 201 -13.60 10.84 18.30
CA ASP A 201 -13.46 12.11 17.57
C ASP A 201 -12.23 12.02 16.68
N SER A 202 -12.44 12.14 15.37
CA SER A 202 -11.34 12.23 14.40
C SER A 202 -10.69 13.60 14.42
N ALA A 203 -9.40 13.69 14.12
CA ALA A 203 -8.73 14.96 13.94
C ALA A 203 -9.37 15.69 12.73
N PRO A 204 -9.71 16.99 12.85
CA PRO A 204 -10.41 17.73 11.80
C PRO A 204 -9.52 18.07 10.59
N TYR A 205 -8.21 17.86 10.70
CA TYR A 205 -7.25 18.14 9.64
C TYR A 205 -6.26 16.99 9.51
N TRP A 206 -6.13 16.49 8.29
CA TRP A 206 -5.20 15.44 7.92
C TRP A 206 -4.26 15.91 6.84
N TYR A 207 -2.99 15.60 7.00
CA TYR A 207 -1.97 15.88 6.02
C TYR A 207 -1.15 14.63 5.74
N VAL A 208 -1.41 14.00 4.60
CA VAL A 208 -0.76 12.76 4.18
C VAL A 208 0.08 13.03 2.95
N ARG A 209 1.32 12.59 2.95
CA ARG A 209 2.23 12.68 1.81
C ARG A 209 2.67 11.31 1.36
N HIS A 210 2.76 11.17 0.05
CA HIS A 210 3.30 9.98 -0.59
C HIS A 210 4.09 10.41 -1.83
N GLY A 211 5.33 9.94 -1.95
CA GLY A 211 6.17 10.26 -3.11
C GLY A 211 5.82 9.37 -4.31
N MET A 212 5.78 9.96 -5.51
CA MET A 212 5.51 9.19 -6.74
C MET A 212 6.56 8.11 -7.05
N ARG A 213 7.72 8.16 -6.43
CA ARG A 213 8.78 7.16 -6.59
C ARG A 213 8.80 6.11 -5.46
N ASP A 214 7.93 6.26 -4.48
CA ASP A 214 7.81 5.30 -3.40
C ASP A 214 7.05 4.06 -3.89
N ARG A 215 7.73 2.92 -3.91
CA ARG A 215 7.15 1.64 -4.30
C ARG A 215 6.75 0.77 -3.10
N ASP A 216 7.16 1.18 -1.89
CA ASP A 216 6.95 0.36 -0.69
C ASP A 216 5.51 0.47 -0.17
N THR A 217 4.80 1.52 -0.57
CA THR A 217 3.38 1.72 -0.27
C THR A 217 2.61 2.01 -1.55
N SER A 218 1.55 1.27 -1.81
CA SER A 218 0.70 1.49 -2.98
C SER A 218 -0.17 2.75 -2.82
N PHE A 219 -0.36 3.52 -3.89
CA PHE A 219 -1.35 4.59 -3.94
C PHE A 219 -2.78 4.12 -3.73
N ALA A 220 -3.06 2.82 -3.91
CA ALA A 220 -4.34 2.23 -3.56
C ALA A 220 -4.67 2.42 -2.06
N LEU A 221 -3.67 2.24 -1.18
CA LEU A 221 -3.85 2.49 0.27
C LEU A 221 -4.15 3.96 0.57
N GLN A 222 -3.43 4.88 -0.08
CA GLN A 222 -3.66 6.31 0.12
C GLN A 222 -5.00 6.76 -0.46
N THR A 223 -5.43 6.21 -1.59
CA THR A 223 -6.75 6.47 -2.18
C THR A 223 -7.86 6.02 -1.23
N VAL A 224 -7.77 4.82 -0.68
CA VAL A 224 -8.74 4.33 0.32
C VAL A 224 -8.74 5.21 1.57
N LEU A 225 -7.57 5.60 2.08
CA LEU A 225 -7.49 6.51 3.22
C LEU A 225 -8.14 7.87 2.92
N TYR A 226 -7.88 8.44 1.74
CA TYR A 226 -8.47 9.70 1.31
C TYR A 226 -10.00 9.64 1.29
N TYR A 227 -10.57 8.61 0.65
CA TYR A 227 -12.02 8.45 0.59
C TYR A 227 -12.62 8.06 1.96
N SER A 228 -11.89 7.32 2.80
CA SER A 228 -12.32 7.06 4.18
C SER A 228 -12.44 8.36 5.00
N LEU A 229 -11.47 9.26 4.86
CA LEU A 229 -11.52 10.60 5.49
C LEU A 229 -12.66 11.47 4.93
N LYS A 230 -12.86 11.44 3.60
CA LYS A 230 -13.95 12.23 2.96
C LYS A 230 -15.35 11.72 3.29
N ASN A 231 -15.48 10.45 3.61
CA ASN A 231 -16.74 9.81 3.97
C ASN A 231 -16.97 9.76 5.51
N ASP A 232 -16.07 10.36 6.29
CA ASP A 232 -16.23 10.48 7.73
C ASP A 232 -17.03 11.74 8.05
N ASP A 233 -18.26 11.59 8.52
CA ASP A 233 -19.17 12.69 8.85
C ASP A 233 -18.67 13.58 10.01
N SER A 234 -17.61 13.18 10.70
CA SER A 234 -17.01 13.91 11.82
C SER A 234 -15.90 14.88 11.41
N ILE A 235 -15.49 14.87 10.12
CA ILE A 235 -14.37 15.69 9.58
C ILE A 235 -14.88 16.84 8.63
#